data_17adb2b84d38b11a9214b006a5bc8de2
#
_entry.id   17adb2b84d38b11a9214b006a5bc8de2
#
_cell.length_a   1.000
_cell.length_b   1.000
_cell.length_c   1.000
_cell.angle_alpha   90.00
_cell.angle_beta   90.00
_cell.angle_gamma   90.00
#
_symmetry.space_group_name_H-M   'P 1'
#
loop_
_entity.id
_entity.type
_entity.pdbx_description
1 polymer ?
#
loop_
_entity_poly.entity_id
_entity_poly.type
_entity_poly.pdbx_seq_one_letter_code
_entity_poly.pdbx_strand_id
1 'polypeptide(L)'
;DDRSAADDLALNARFTVAELLRNGITTFVEFGSQLKVQEALLEQVEALGIRAYLGPGFDSGRWVGGTDGQLTRVIDEASGNREFELALDFISRKQGACGDRVRGILVPREIETCTIDLMRAAARAAEERKLPVAIHAAYNILEVFDIIREHQMTSIELLEHVGLMSSTLNIGHGNFTADNPLMNYSGAHDLEIMGRHRCSISHCPVNIARRGRFLDNWQSYRKAGVNIALGTDTYPRDMVIQMRNASYFGKVASRNLKTATAGEVFEAATLGGARSLGRTDIGRLAPGARADIVIVDMTGRDSLRMGPVRDPIKSLVDCGIGDDIDTVIVDGIVRVEGGRIPDVDMASLRNQAQAAGERIWSGWANWDPHGRTADEMSPFSFRRMN
;
A
#
# COMPACT_ATOMS: atom_id res chain seq x y z
N ASP A 1 11.82 10.84 2.06
CA ASP A 1 13.08 10.64 2.73
C ASP A 1 13.95 11.90 2.60
N ASP A 2 14.58 12.38 3.68
CA ASP A 2 15.40 13.61 3.68
C ASP A 2 16.66 13.53 2.80
N ARG A 3 16.90 12.35 2.23
CA ARG A 3 18.07 12.01 1.44
C ARG A 3 17.96 12.36 -0.04
N SER A 4 16.76 12.68 -0.53
CA SER A 4 16.54 13.02 -1.94
C SER A 4 16.51 14.52 -2.15
N ALA A 5 17.16 15.00 -3.22
CA ALA A 5 16.98 16.37 -3.67
C ALA A 5 15.52 16.62 -4.09
N ALA A 6 15.07 17.87 -4.09
CA ALA A 6 13.70 18.21 -4.47
C ALA A 6 13.35 17.69 -5.90
N ASP A 7 14.28 17.80 -6.83
CA ASP A 7 14.11 17.30 -8.20
C ASP A 7 13.95 15.78 -8.24
N ASP A 8 14.66 15.03 -7.38
CA ASP A 8 14.52 13.57 -7.28
C ASP A 8 13.19 13.17 -6.66
N LEU A 9 12.62 13.98 -5.75
CA LEU A 9 11.28 13.74 -5.20
C LEU A 9 10.19 13.91 -6.26
N ALA A 10 10.24 15.01 -7.02
CA ALA A 10 9.29 15.25 -8.11
C ALA A 10 9.38 14.16 -9.20
N LEU A 11 10.60 13.76 -9.57
CA LEU A 11 10.85 12.68 -10.50
C LEU A 11 10.30 11.34 -10.00
N ASN A 12 10.56 11.00 -8.74
CA ASN A 12 10.08 9.76 -8.13
C ASN A 12 8.54 9.73 -8.04
N ALA A 13 7.92 10.85 -7.66
CA ALA A 13 6.48 10.99 -7.64
C ALA A 13 5.88 10.80 -9.04
N ARG A 14 6.47 11.43 -10.07
CA ARG A 14 6.04 11.27 -11.48
C ARG A 14 6.19 9.84 -11.95
N PHE A 15 7.33 9.20 -11.69
CA PHE A 15 7.57 7.81 -12.05
C PHE A 15 6.54 6.88 -11.36
N THR A 16 6.30 7.08 -10.07
CA THR A 16 5.33 6.31 -9.29
C THR A 16 3.92 6.42 -9.87
N VAL A 17 3.42 7.64 -10.08
CA VAL A 17 2.06 7.85 -10.61
C VAL A 17 1.92 7.33 -12.04
N ALA A 18 2.95 7.51 -12.87
CA ALA A 18 2.97 6.98 -14.22
C ALA A 18 2.94 5.44 -14.24
N GLU A 19 3.72 4.78 -13.37
CA GLU A 19 3.73 3.32 -13.23
C GLU A 19 2.37 2.80 -12.76
N LEU A 20 1.74 3.43 -11.76
CA LEU A 20 0.40 3.07 -11.29
C LEU A 20 -0.62 3.12 -12.42
N LEU A 21 -0.72 4.25 -13.12
CA LEU A 21 -1.65 4.42 -14.24
C LEU A 21 -1.40 3.40 -15.35
N ARG A 22 -0.13 3.25 -15.74
CA ARG A 22 0.28 2.34 -16.82
C ARG A 22 -0.14 0.88 -16.53
N ASN A 23 -0.23 0.50 -15.26
CA ASN A 23 -0.61 -0.84 -14.81
C ASN A 23 -2.08 -0.93 -14.33
N GLY A 24 -2.95 -0.01 -14.79
CA GLY A 24 -4.39 -0.09 -14.60
C GLY A 24 -4.89 0.35 -13.22
N ILE A 25 -4.08 1.04 -12.43
CA ILE A 25 -4.48 1.54 -11.13
C ILE A 25 -5.08 2.94 -11.31
N THR A 26 -6.37 3.10 -10.99
CA THR A 26 -7.11 4.35 -11.13
C THR A 26 -7.18 5.15 -9.84
N THR A 27 -7.02 4.48 -8.69
CA THR A 27 -7.03 5.08 -7.35
C THR A 27 -5.95 4.43 -6.49
N PHE A 28 -5.18 5.24 -5.77
CA PHE A 28 -4.23 4.72 -4.78
C PHE A 28 -4.37 5.41 -3.42
N VAL A 29 -3.90 4.73 -2.39
CA VAL A 29 -3.73 5.25 -1.03
C VAL A 29 -2.24 5.34 -0.76
N GLU A 30 -1.80 6.48 -0.31
CA GLU A 30 -0.43 6.67 0.15
C GLU A 30 -0.36 6.42 1.68
N PHE A 31 0.60 5.60 2.11
CA PHE A 31 0.69 5.13 3.49
C PHE A 31 1.65 5.95 4.37
N GLY A 32 1.51 7.27 4.33
CA GLY A 32 2.10 8.16 5.34
C GLY A 32 3.53 8.60 5.09
N SER A 33 3.93 8.85 3.86
CA SER A 33 5.17 9.57 3.59
C SER A 33 5.16 10.99 4.21
N GLN A 34 6.34 11.60 4.29
CA GLN A 34 6.49 12.96 4.79
C GLN A 34 5.76 13.98 3.92
N LEU A 35 5.41 15.14 4.50
CA LEU A 35 4.67 16.23 3.84
C LEU A 35 5.24 16.58 2.45
N LYS A 36 6.56 16.73 2.31
CA LYS A 36 7.19 17.06 1.03
C LYS A 36 6.95 16.02 -0.08
N VAL A 37 6.83 14.73 0.28
CA VAL A 37 6.50 13.65 -0.66
C VAL A 37 5.03 13.72 -1.06
N GLN A 38 4.15 14.01 -0.10
CA GLN A 38 2.71 14.20 -0.35
C GLN A 38 2.46 15.38 -1.31
N GLU A 39 3.21 16.47 -1.16
CA GLU A 39 3.14 17.64 -2.04
C GLU A 39 3.62 17.28 -3.46
N ALA A 40 4.75 16.59 -3.59
CA ALA A 40 5.24 16.12 -4.88
C ALA A 40 4.27 15.13 -5.56
N LEU A 41 3.64 14.24 -4.80
CA LEU A 41 2.60 13.34 -5.32
C LEU A 41 1.36 14.11 -5.76
N LEU A 42 0.92 15.11 -5.00
CA LEU A 42 -0.23 15.94 -5.34
C LEU A 42 -0.06 16.63 -6.70
N GLU A 43 1.12 17.18 -6.98
CA GLU A 43 1.44 17.76 -8.28
C GLU A 43 1.31 16.76 -9.42
N GLN A 44 1.76 15.52 -9.20
CA GLN A 44 1.65 14.47 -10.22
C GLN A 44 0.23 13.89 -10.34
N VAL A 45 -0.55 13.88 -9.26
CA VAL A 45 -1.99 13.56 -9.28
C VAL A 45 -2.74 14.57 -10.13
N GLU A 46 -2.41 15.85 -10.01
CA GLU A 46 -2.98 16.91 -10.86
C GLU A 46 -2.58 16.73 -12.33
N ALA A 47 -1.29 16.59 -12.58
CA ALA A 47 -0.72 16.53 -13.94
C ALA A 47 -1.15 15.27 -14.71
N LEU A 48 -1.12 14.09 -14.09
CA LEU A 48 -1.39 12.80 -14.73
C LEU A 48 -2.83 12.32 -14.55
N GLY A 49 -3.56 12.88 -13.59
CA GLY A 49 -5.01 12.70 -13.45
C GLY A 49 -5.46 11.44 -12.75
N ILE A 50 -4.63 10.75 -12.00
CA ILE A 50 -5.01 9.63 -11.13
C ILE A 50 -5.86 10.11 -9.95
N ARG A 51 -6.61 9.22 -9.31
CA ARG A 51 -7.29 9.49 -8.04
C ARG A 51 -6.40 9.06 -6.88
N ALA A 52 -6.35 9.87 -5.79
CA ALA A 52 -5.47 9.61 -4.66
C ALA A 52 -6.13 9.90 -3.31
N TYR A 53 -5.76 9.10 -2.31
CA TYR A 53 -5.95 9.40 -0.91
C TYR A 53 -4.59 9.75 -0.32
N LEU A 54 -4.45 11.01 0.10
CA LEU A 54 -3.19 11.58 0.56
C LEU A 54 -3.32 12.09 1.99
N GLY A 55 -2.29 11.85 2.78
CA GLY A 55 -2.16 12.36 4.13
C GLY A 55 -0.74 12.16 4.64
N PRO A 56 -0.04 13.23 5.06
CA PRO A 56 1.26 13.08 5.69
C PRO A 56 1.18 12.11 6.87
N GLY A 57 2.11 11.19 6.94
CA GLY A 57 2.19 10.27 8.06
C GLY A 57 2.71 10.96 9.31
N PHE A 58 2.28 10.49 10.46
CA PHE A 58 2.71 10.96 11.76
C PHE A 58 2.99 9.78 12.71
N ASP A 59 3.97 9.95 13.56
CA ASP A 59 4.33 9.01 14.62
C ASP A 59 5.04 9.75 15.77
N SER A 60 5.01 9.15 16.96
CA SER A 60 5.68 9.68 18.15
C SER A 60 7.06 9.06 18.33
N GLY A 61 7.42 8.07 17.54
CA GLY A 61 8.59 7.26 17.77
C GLY A 61 9.34 6.87 16.51
N ARG A 62 10.60 6.50 16.70
CA ARG A 62 11.44 5.96 15.63
C ARG A 62 12.36 4.88 16.17
N TRP A 63 12.66 3.92 15.33
CA TRP A 63 13.68 2.93 15.61
C TRP A 63 15.07 3.49 15.33
N VAL A 64 15.97 3.33 16.30
CA VAL A 64 17.35 3.76 16.21
C VAL A 64 18.25 2.55 16.44
N GLY A 65 19.14 2.29 15.49
CA GLY A 65 20.17 1.25 15.64
C GLY A 65 21.34 1.75 16.51
N GLY A 66 21.66 1.01 17.57
CA GLY A 66 22.87 1.25 18.36
C GLY A 66 24.11 0.69 17.65
N THR A 67 25.31 1.14 18.05
CA THR A 67 26.59 0.64 17.55
C THR A 67 26.85 -0.82 17.99
N ASP A 68 26.11 -1.30 18.97
CA ASP A 68 26.09 -2.70 19.45
C ASP A 68 25.14 -3.60 18.63
N GLY A 69 24.49 -3.06 17.59
CA GLY A 69 23.53 -3.76 16.75
C GLY A 69 22.12 -3.89 17.37
N GLN A 70 21.88 -3.30 18.53
CA GLN A 70 20.56 -3.31 19.14
C GLN A 70 19.67 -2.22 18.54
N LEU A 71 18.37 -2.53 18.37
CA LEU A 71 17.37 -1.57 17.99
C LEU A 71 16.68 -1.04 19.24
N THR A 72 16.62 0.29 19.35
CA THR A 72 15.93 0.98 20.43
C THR A 72 14.88 1.88 19.84
N ARG A 73 13.68 1.88 20.43
CA ARG A 73 12.63 2.82 20.06
C ARG A 73 12.76 4.09 20.90
N VAL A 74 12.90 5.23 20.23
CA VAL A 74 12.97 6.57 20.86
C VAL A 74 11.64 7.26 20.62
N ILE A 75 10.99 7.72 21.69
CA ILE A 75 9.70 8.42 21.65
C ILE A 75 9.93 9.92 21.79
N ASP A 76 9.30 10.70 20.92
CA ASP A 76 9.18 12.16 20.93
C ASP A 76 7.70 12.54 20.68
N GLU A 77 6.92 12.61 21.74
CA GLU A 77 5.50 12.94 21.66
C GLU A 77 5.26 14.34 21.07
N ALA A 78 6.16 15.29 21.35
CA ALA A 78 6.01 16.64 20.85
C ALA A 78 6.19 16.66 19.30
N SER A 79 7.09 15.83 18.77
CA SER A 79 7.24 15.65 17.32
C SER A 79 5.99 15.02 16.72
N GLY A 80 5.50 13.93 17.33
CA GLY A 80 4.29 13.23 16.86
C GLY A 80 3.06 14.15 16.81
N ASN A 81 2.87 14.95 17.83
CA ASN A 81 1.77 15.93 17.86
C ASN A 81 1.91 16.99 16.78
N ARG A 82 3.13 17.51 16.53
CA ARG A 82 3.36 18.46 15.43
C ARG A 82 3.09 17.85 14.06
N GLU A 83 3.52 16.62 13.81
CA GLU A 83 3.27 15.90 12.54
C GLU A 83 1.77 15.65 12.36
N PHE A 84 1.06 15.30 13.42
CA PHE A 84 -0.39 15.11 13.38
C PHE A 84 -1.13 16.40 12.99
N GLU A 85 -0.78 17.53 13.61
CA GLU A 85 -1.37 18.83 13.24
C GLU A 85 -1.05 19.22 11.78
N LEU A 86 0.17 18.97 11.30
CA LEU A 86 0.54 19.17 9.90
C LEU A 86 -0.28 18.27 8.96
N ALA A 87 -0.57 17.02 9.35
CA ALA A 87 -1.42 16.13 8.58
C ALA A 87 -2.86 16.65 8.50
N LEU A 88 -3.41 17.10 9.62
CA LEU A 88 -4.77 17.68 9.68
C LEU A 88 -4.88 18.96 8.83
N ASP A 89 -3.88 19.82 8.85
CA ASP A 89 -3.83 21.04 8.04
C ASP A 89 -3.74 20.70 6.55
N PHE A 90 -2.84 19.79 6.16
CA PHE A 90 -2.72 19.33 4.77
C PHE A 90 -4.04 18.76 4.26
N ILE A 91 -4.66 17.83 5.00
CA ILE A 91 -5.93 17.22 4.65
C ILE A 91 -7.01 18.30 4.48
N SER A 92 -7.12 19.23 5.43
CA SER A 92 -8.10 20.32 5.37
C SER A 92 -7.96 21.18 4.11
N ARG A 93 -6.73 21.50 3.72
CA ARG A 93 -6.45 22.32 2.53
C ARG A 93 -6.59 21.58 1.20
N LYS A 94 -6.40 20.24 1.20
CA LYS A 94 -6.32 19.46 -0.04
C LYS A 94 -7.54 18.57 -0.30
N GLN A 95 -8.47 18.48 0.65
CA GLN A 95 -9.72 17.74 0.49
C GLN A 95 -10.51 18.24 -0.72
N GLY A 96 -10.81 17.37 -1.69
CA GLY A 96 -11.53 17.71 -2.91
C GLY A 96 -10.69 18.37 -4.00
N ALA A 97 -9.38 18.50 -3.82
CA ALA A 97 -8.50 19.04 -4.85
C ALA A 97 -8.50 18.18 -6.13
N CYS A 98 -7.97 18.74 -7.21
CA CYS A 98 -7.89 18.12 -8.54
C CYS A 98 -9.26 17.62 -9.07
N GLY A 99 -10.34 18.38 -8.84
CA GLY A 99 -11.70 18.00 -9.26
C GLY A 99 -12.26 16.80 -8.49
N ASP A 100 -12.08 16.77 -7.17
CA ASP A 100 -12.49 15.70 -6.24
C ASP A 100 -11.74 14.35 -6.45
N ARG A 101 -10.59 14.37 -7.12
CA ARG A 101 -9.74 13.19 -7.23
C ARG A 101 -8.82 13.02 -6.03
N VAL A 102 -8.56 14.09 -5.26
CA VAL A 102 -7.76 14.02 -4.03
C VAL A 102 -8.67 14.05 -2.81
N ARG A 103 -8.49 13.07 -1.93
CA ARG A 103 -9.16 13.01 -0.63
C ARG A 103 -8.15 12.75 0.47
N GLY A 104 -8.46 13.24 1.66
CA GLY A 104 -7.64 13.06 2.84
C GLY A 104 -7.80 11.69 3.46
N ILE A 105 -6.72 11.22 4.07
CA ILE A 105 -6.65 10.03 4.90
C ILE A 105 -5.71 10.29 6.07
N LEU A 106 -6.05 9.82 7.27
CA LEU A 106 -5.15 9.88 8.43
C LEU A 106 -4.25 8.65 8.44
N VAL A 107 -2.94 8.89 8.63
CA VAL A 107 -1.96 7.79 8.62
C VAL A 107 -1.04 7.88 9.84
N PRO A 108 -1.47 7.39 11.03
CA PRO A 108 -0.52 6.97 12.05
C PRO A 108 0.32 5.83 11.46
N ARG A 109 1.63 6.05 11.25
CA ARG A 109 2.44 5.17 10.37
C ARG A 109 2.46 3.72 10.84
N GLU A 110 3.04 3.46 11.99
CA GLU A 110 3.14 2.12 12.58
C GLU A 110 2.58 2.14 14.00
N ILE A 111 1.94 1.04 14.38
CA ILE A 111 1.27 0.94 15.68
C ILE A 111 2.26 1.07 16.84
N GLU A 112 3.46 0.52 16.70
CA GLU A 112 4.48 0.54 17.76
C GLU A 112 5.24 1.86 17.85
N THR A 113 5.17 2.73 16.85
CA THR A 113 5.79 4.06 16.88
C THR A 113 4.81 5.16 17.28
N CYS A 114 3.52 4.86 17.41
CA CYS A 114 2.51 5.79 17.86
C CYS A 114 2.18 5.60 19.34
N THR A 115 2.19 6.68 20.13
CA THR A 115 1.69 6.60 21.51
C THR A 115 0.18 6.39 21.54
N ILE A 116 -0.32 5.82 22.63
CA ILE A 116 -1.76 5.61 22.88
C ILE A 116 -2.55 6.92 22.69
N ASP A 117 -2.03 8.02 23.22
CA ASP A 117 -2.71 9.32 23.16
C ASP A 117 -2.76 9.89 21.74
N LEU A 118 -1.69 9.71 20.96
CA LEU A 118 -1.67 10.10 19.54
C LEU A 118 -2.66 9.26 18.72
N MET A 119 -2.72 7.96 18.94
CA MET A 119 -3.70 7.08 18.28
C MET A 119 -5.14 7.43 18.65
N ARG A 120 -5.41 7.75 19.93
CA ARG A 120 -6.74 8.23 20.37
C ARG A 120 -7.09 9.57 19.74
N ALA A 121 -6.12 10.48 19.60
CA ALA A 121 -6.35 11.76 18.92
C ALA A 121 -6.68 11.53 17.43
N ALA A 122 -5.99 10.62 16.76
CA ALA A 122 -6.29 10.22 15.38
C ALA A 122 -7.69 9.60 15.27
N ALA A 123 -8.10 8.73 16.21
CA ALA A 123 -9.43 8.13 16.22
C ALA A 123 -10.53 9.18 16.32
N ARG A 124 -10.40 10.14 17.25
CA ARG A 124 -11.36 11.26 17.40
C ARG A 124 -11.43 12.11 16.13
N ALA A 125 -10.29 12.49 15.56
CA ALA A 125 -10.25 13.30 14.35
C ALA A 125 -10.85 12.56 13.13
N ALA A 126 -10.64 11.23 13.04
CA ALA A 126 -11.24 10.39 12.00
C ALA A 126 -12.77 10.38 12.09
N GLU A 127 -13.31 10.23 13.29
CA GLU A 127 -14.77 10.25 13.55
C GLU A 127 -15.37 11.62 13.25
N GLU A 128 -14.81 12.68 13.83
CA GLU A 128 -15.30 14.07 13.69
C GLU A 128 -15.28 14.56 12.24
N ARG A 129 -14.21 14.23 11.51
CA ARG A 129 -14.00 14.69 10.13
C ARG A 129 -14.44 13.68 9.08
N LYS A 130 -14.92 12.50 9.49
CA LYS A 130 -15.31 11.37 8.62
C LYS A 130 -14.19 10.98 7.64
N LEU A 131 -12.98 10.87 8.16
CA LEU A 131 -11.80 10.51 7.38
C LEU A 131 -11.53 9.01 7.52
N PRO A 132 -11.11 8.33 6.43
CA PRO A 132 -10.53 7.01 6.54
C PRO A 132 -9.19 7.06 7.27
N VAL A 133 -8.79 5.93 7.84
CA VAL A 133 -7.51 5.77 8.53
C VAL A 133 -6.74 4.61 7.90
N ALA A 134 -5.45 4.77 7.73
CA ALA A 134 -4.53 3.68 7.37
C ALA A 134 -3.40 3.60 8.41
N ILE A 135 -3.06 2.39 8.84
CA ILE A 135 -1.99 2.15 9.83
C ILE A 135 -1.32 0.81 9.55
N HIS A 136 0.00 0.73 9.69
CA HIS A 136 0.68 -0.57 9.72
C HIS A 136 0.49 -1.21 11.10
N ALA A 137 -0.10 -2.40 11.12
CA ALA A 137 -0.29 -3.19 12.32
C ALA A 137 -0.37 -4.68 11.99
N ALA A 138 0.03 -5.53 12.91
CA ALA A 138 0.14 -6.98 12.72
C ALA A 138 0.93 -7.32 11.43
N TYR A 139 1.95 -6.54 11.12
CA TYR A 139 2.72 -6.64 9.87
C TYR A 139 4.06 -7.35 10.06
N ASN A 140 4.56 -7.41 11.30
CA ASN A 140 5.83 -8.01 11.66
C ASN A 140 5.69 -8.75 13.01
N ILE A 141 6.29 -9.95 13.11
CA ILE A 141 6.28 -10.74 14.34
C ILE A 141 6.89 -9.96 15.52
N LEU A 142 7.96 -9.20 15.30
CA LEU A 142 8.61 -8.41 16.35
C LEU A 142 7.68 -7.29 16.84
N GLU A 143 6.98 -6.60 15.93
CA GLU A 143 6.00 -5.57 16.28
C GLU A 143 4.91 -6.16 17.19
N VAL A 144 4.31 -7.30 16.81
CA VAL A 144 3.24 -7.92 17.59
C VAL A 144 3.72 -8.32 18.99
N PHE A 145 4.91 -8.92 19.09
CA PHE A 145 5.46 -9.28 20.41
C PHE A 145 5.85 -8.06 21.25
N ASP A 146 6.30 -6.97 20.65
CA ASP A 146 6.55 -5.73 21.37
C ASP A 146 5.26 -5.14 21.93
N ILE A 147 4.20 -5.11 21.13
CA ILE A 147 2.87 -4.65 21.57
C ILE A 147 2.33 -5.54 22.70
N ILE A 148 2.42 -6.87 22.56
CA ILE A 148 1.98 -7.80 23.63
C ILE A 148 2.77 -7.57 24.91
N ARG A 149 4.09 -7.40 24.82
CA ARG A 149 4.95 -7.17 25.98
C ARG A 149 4.62 -5.86 26.69
N GLU A 150 4.34 -4.79 25.95
CA GLU A 150 4.12 -3.46 26.51
C GLU A 150 2.68 -3.25 26.99
N HIS A 151 1.70 -3.78 26.25
CA HIS A 151 0.29 -3.46 26.48
C HIS A 151 -0.54 -4.67 26.93
N GLN A 152 0.01 -5.88 26.96
CA GLN A 152 -0.72 -7.12 27.25
C GLN A 152 -1.93 -7.35 26.31
N MET A 153 -1.82 -6.85 25.09
CA MET A 153 -2.81 -6.90 24.02
C MET A 153 -2.13 -7.28 22.72
N THR A 154 -2.87 -7.90 21.79
CA THR A 154 -2.41 -7.99 20.40
C THR A 154 -2.47 -6.61 19.73
N SER A 155 -1.84 -6.47 18.57
CA SER A 155 -1.92 -5.23 17.77
C SER A 155 -3.36 -4.89 17.42
N ILE A 156 -4.21 -5.89 17.17
CA ILE A 156 -5.61 -5.71 16.83
C ILE A 156 -6.44 -5.29 18.06
N GLU A 157 -6.22 -5.94 19.22
CA GLU A 157 -6.84 -5.55 20.48
C GLU A 157 -6.45 -4.12 20.87
N LEU A 158 -5.19 -3.72 20.63
CA LEU A 158 -4.75 -2.34 20.90
C LEU A 158 -5.45 -1.33 19.99
N LEU A 159 -5.61 -1.62 18.68
CA LEU A 159 -6.38 -0.75 17.79
C LEU A 159 -7.84 -0.58 18.23
N GLU A 160 -8.47 -1.63 18.76
CA GLU A 160 -9.81 -1.54 19.36
C GLU A 160 -9.79 -0.71 20.62
N HIS A 161 -8.84 -0.94 21.52
CA HIS A 161 -8.68 -0.22 22.77
C HIS A 161 -8.52 1.30 22.60
N VAL A 162 -7.80 1.74 21.57
CA VAL A 162 -7.61 3.18 21.28
C VAL A 162 -8.75 3.79 20.48
N GLY A 163 -9.71 2.98 20.02
CA GLY A 163 -10.91 3.46 19.29
C GLY A 163 -10.70 3.67 17.80
N LEU A 164 -9.64 3.12 17.20
CA LEU A 164 -9.36 3.23 15.74
C LEU A 164 -10.18 2.28 14.88
N MET A 165 -10.75 1.21 15.48
CA MET A 165 -11.52 0.22 14.73
C MET A 165 -12.78 0.80 14.09
N SER A 166 -12.86 0.74 12.77
CA SER A 166 -14.00 1.20 11.98
C SER A 166 -14.05 0.50 10.61
N SER A 167 -15.16 0.66 9.91
CA SER A 167 -15.31 0.14 8.53
C SER A 167 -14.43 0.86 7.48
N THR A 168 -13.82 1.98 7.85
CA THR A 168 -12.87 2.74 7.02
C THR A 168 -11.46 2.70 7.58
N LEU A 169 -11.18 1.83 8.56
CA LEU A 169 -9.82 1.50 8.95
C LEU A 169 -9.23 0.51 7.96
N ASN A 170 -8.07 0.86 7.42
CA ASN A 170 -7.27 0.03 6.54
C ASN A 170 -5.95 -0.35 7.24
N ILE A 171 -5.83 -1.61 7.62
CA ILE A 171 -4.64 -2.14 8.29
C ILE A 171 -3.64 -2.57 7.23
N GLY A 172 -2.49 -1.90 7.18
CA GLY A 172 -1.37 -2.26 6.32
C GLY A 172 -0.84 -3.64 6.69
N HIS A 173 -0.93 -4.56 5.74
CA HIS A 173 -0.59 -5.98 5.81
C HIS A 173 -1.53 -6.82 6.68
N GLY A 174 -1.58 -6.61 8.01
CA GLY A 174 -2.44 -7.40 8.89
C GLY A 174 -2.19 -8.91 8.85
N ASN A 175 -0.92 -9.34 8.69
CA ASN A 175 -0.57 -10.76 8.44
C ASN A 175 -0.42 -11.58 9.71
N PHE A 176 -0.03 -10.95 10.82
CA PHE A 176 0.35 -11.62 12.07
C PHE A 176 -0.69 -11.38 13.16
N THR A 177 -1.94 -11.74 12.85
CA THR A 177 -3.01 -11.80 13.86
C THR A 177 -2.77 -12.97 14.81
N ALA A 178 -3.42 -12.99 15.97
CA ALA A 178 -3.37 -14.11 16.90
C ALA A 178 -3.81 -15.44 16.25
N ASP A 179 -4.66 -15.36 15.23
CA ASP A 179 -5.13 -16.53 14.46
C ASP A 179 -4.07 -17.07 13.47
N ASN A 180 -2.94 -16.37 13.29
CA ASN A 180 -1.87 -16.84 12.42
C ASN A 180 -1.11 -17.99 13.11
N PRO A 181 -0.93 -19.15 12.45
CA PRO A 181 -0.24 -20.32 13.03
C PRO A 181 1.19 -20.03 13.52
N LEU A 182 1.88 -19.06 12.93
CA LEU A 182 3.23 -18.67 13.35
C LEU A 182 3.24 -17.91 14.67
N MET A 183 2.14 -17.26 15.04
CA MET A 183 2.05 -16.51 16.30
C MET A 183 1.87 -17.46 17.49
N ASN A 184 1.15 -18.56 17.29
CA ASN A 184 0.82 -19.53 18.33
C ASN A 184 0.35 -18.87 19.64
N TYR A 185 -0.46 -17.80 19.49
CA TYR A 185 -0.95 -16.99 20.60
C TYR A 185 -2.42 -17.34 20.86
N SER A 186 -2.70 -17.85 22.06
CA SER A 186 -4.05 -18.28 22.45
C SER A 186 -4.73 -17.23 23.30
N GLY A 187 -6.05 -17.13 23.17
CA GLY A 187 -6.90 -16.26 24.02
C GLY A 187 -7.20 -14.89 23.41
N ALA A 188 -6.68 -14.56 22.23
CA ALA A 188 -7.09 -13.39 21.48
C ALA A 188 -8.02 -13.79 20.30
N HIS A 189 -8.85 -12.85 19.87
CA HIS A 189 -9.87 -13.04 18.85
C HIS A 189 -9.76 -11.97 17.76
N ASP A 190 -8.56 -11.80 17.20
CA ASP A 190 -8.23 -10.71 16.29
C ASP A 190 -9.16 -10.67 15.09
N LEU A 191 -9.36 -11.80 14.40
CA LEU A 191 -10.25 -11.86 13.24
C LEU A 191 -11.71 -11.57 13.58
N GLU A 192 -12.16 -11.95 14.79
CA GLU A 192 -13.51 -11.63 15.26
C GLU A 192 -13.67 -10.13 15.50
N ILE A 193 -12.67 -9.49 16.15
CA ILE A 193 -12.63 -8.04 16.34
C ILE A 193 -12.66 -7.32 15.00
N MET A 194 -11.75 -7.68 14.09
CA MET A 194 -11.68 -7.09 12.76
C MET A 194 -12.98 -7.23 11.97
N GLY A 195 -13.60 -8.40 12.01
CA GLY A 195 -14.86 -8.67 11.32
C GLY A 195 -16.04 -7.92 11.90
N ARG A 196 -16.14 -7.82 13.25
CA ARG A 196 -17.18 -7.04 13.95
C ARG A 196 -17.18 -5.58 13.50
N HIS A 197 -16.00 -4.99 13.34
CA HIS A 197 -15.83 -3.61 12.87
C HIS A 197 -15.81 -3.48 11.34
N ARG A 198 -15.80 -4.61 10.60
CA ARG A 198 -15.73 -4.63 9.13
C ARG A 198 -14.53 -3.85 8.59
N CYS A 199 -13.43 -3.84 9.32
CA CYS A 199 -12.22 -3.17 8.85
C CYS A 199 -11.61 -3.89 7.65
N SER A 200 -10.63 -3.26 7.06
CA SER A 200 -9.94 -3.78 5.87
C SER A 200 -8.49 -4.10 6.18
N ILE A 201 -7.93 -5.07 5.46
CA ILE A 201 -6.48 -5.22 5.32
C ILE A 201 -6.04 -4.81 3.91
N SER A 202 -4.87 -4.17 3.81
CA SER A 202 -4.14 -3.98 2.55
C SER A 202 -3.13 -5.11 2.38
N HIS A 203 -3.51 -6.14 1.63
CA HIS A 203 -2.63 -7.26 1.32
C HIS A 203 -1.72 -6.94 0.14
N CYS A 204 -0.40 -6.98 0.36
CA CYS A 204 0.65 -6.69 -0.63
C CYS A 204 1.46 -7.95 -0.94
N PRO A 205 0.92 -8.91 -1.73
CA PRO A 205 1.45 -10.27 -1.82
C PRO A 205 2.87 -10.35 -2.36
N VAL A 206 3.26 -9.51 -3.32
CA VAL A 206 4.63 -9.50 -3.86
C VAL A 206 5.63 -9.01 -2.82
N ASN A 207 5.30 -7.94 -2.09
CA ASN A 207 6.20 -7.38 -1.09
C ASN A 207 6.45 -8.34 0.07
N ILE A 208 5.39 -8.97 0.59
CA ILE A 208 5.52 -9.93 1.70
C ILE A 208 6.20 -11.23 1.25
N ALA A 209 5.94 -11.70 0.00
CA ALA A 209 6.55 -12.92 -0.53
C ALA A 209 8.06 -12.79 -0.72
N ARG A 210 8.55 -11.62 -1.14
CA ARG A 210 9.99 -11.34 -1.23
C ARG A 210 10.71 -11.44 0.13
N ARG A 211 9.96 -11.35 1.24
CA ARG A 211 10.44 -11.54 2.61
C ARG A 211 10.17 -12.94 3.15
N GLY A 212 9.82 -13.91 2.27
CA GLY A 212 9.53 -15.29 2.64
C GLY A 212 8.22 -15.47 3.41
N ARG A 213 7.27 -14.58 3.26
CA ARG A 213 6.00 -14.56 3.99
C ARG A 213 4.81 -14.54 3.05
N PHE A 214 3.62 -14.86 3.57
CA PHE A 214 2.35 -14.80 2.86
C PHE A 214 1.19 -14.58 3.84
N LEU A 215 0.01 -14.26 3.34
CA LEU A 215 -1.22 -14.25 4.13
C LEU A 215 -1.68 -15.69 4.34
N ASP A 216 -1.56 -16.19 5.57
CA ASP A 216 -1.74 -17.61 5.88
C ASP A 216 -3.12 -18.15 5.55
N ASN A 217 -4.16 -17.36 5.79
CA ASN A 217 -5.51 -17.89 5.65
C ASN A 217 -6.50 -16.86 5.08
N TRP A 218 -6.43 -16.67 3.77
CA TRP A 218 -7.36 -15.81 3.03
C TRP A 218 -8.84 -16.03 3.40
N GLN A 219 -9.25 -17.30 3.53
CA GLN A 219 -10.65 -17.63 3.81
C GLN A 219 -11.09 -17.32 5.24
N SER A 220 -10.19 -17.37 6.22
CA SER A 220 -10.52 -16.98 7.60
C SER A 220 -10.86 -15.51 7.71
N TYR A 221 -10.07 -14.62 7.07
CA TYR A 221 -10.37 -13.20 7.00
C TYR A 221 -11.76 -12.95 6.38
N ARG A 222 -12.02 -13.55 5.23
CA ARG A 222 -13.33 -13.41 4.56
C ARG A 222 -14.49 -13.95 5.37
N LYS A 223 -14.34 -15.11 6.00
CA LYS A 223 -15.37 -15.72 6.86
C LYS A 223 -15.66 -14.86 8.11
N ALA A 224 -14.65 -14.24 8.67
CA ALA A 224 -14.81 -13.31 9.77
C ALA A 224 -15.50 -11.99 9.36
N GLY A 225 -15.62 -11.71 8.06
CA GLY A 225 -16.19 -10.46 7.55
C GLY A 225 -15.19 -9.33 7.35
N VAL A 226 -13.89 -9.63 7.43
CA VAL A 226 -12.82 -8.69 7.15
C VAL A 226 -12.73 -8.46 5.62
N ASN A 227 -12.68 -7.20 5.22
CA ASN A 227 -12.48 -6.86 3.82
C ASN A 227 -10.99 -6.98 3.46
N ILE A 228 -10.71 -7.64 2.34
CA ILE A 228 -9.36 -7.71 1.79
C ILE A 228 -9.27 -6.76 0.60
N ALA A 229 -8.36 -5.80 0.67
CA ALA A 229 -7.94 -4.97 -0.45
C ALA A 229 -6.53 -5.40 -0.90
N LEU A 230 -6.23 -5.28 -2.19
CA LEU A 230 -4.87 -5.49 -2.69
C LEU A 230 -4.12 -4.18 -2.79
N GLY A 231 -2.84 -4.21 -2.43
CA GLY A 231 -1.90 -3.13 -2.59
C GLY A 231 -0.61 -3.60 -3.26
N THR A 232 0.16 -2.66 -3.76
CA THR A 232 1.48 -2.94 -4.36
C THR A 232 2.62 -2.74 -3.37
N ASP A 233 2.42 -1.90 -2.36
CA ASP A 233 3.45 -1.42 -1.45
C ASP A 233 4.59 -0.76 -2.24
N THR A 234 5.72 -1.42 -2.38
CA THR A 234 6.91 -0.86 -3.03
C THR A 234 6.88 -1.04 -4.56
N TYR A 235 7.43 -2.13 -5.06
CA TYR A 235 7.52 -2.43 -6.50
C TYR A 235 7.39 -3.94 -6.76
N PRO A 236 6.98 -4.34 -7.96
CA PRO A 236 6.41 -3.55 -9.06
C PRO A 236 5.01 -3.04 -8.71
N ARG A 237 4.64 -1.86 -9.21
CA ARG A 237 3.29 -1.30 -9.06
C ARG A 237 2.36 -1.85 -10.15
N ASP A 238 2.25 -3.15 -10.20
CA ASP A 238 1.46 -3.91 -11.19
C ASP A 238 0.37 -4.72 -10.48
N MET A 239 -0.88 -4.28 -10.60
CA MET A 239 -2.01 -4.93 -9.92
C MET A 239 -2.31 -6.32 -10.48
N VAL A 240 -2.00 -6.59 -11.75
CA VAL A 240 -2.19 -7.92 -12.35
C VAL A 240 -1.24 -8.93 -11.69
N ILE A 241 0.01 -8.54 -11.48
CA ILE A 241 0.99 -9.35 -10.75
C ILE A 241 0.55 -9.54 -9.28
N GLN A 242 0.01 -8.51 -8.64
CA GLN A 242 -0.50 -8.64 -7.26
C GLN A 242 -1.65 -9.64 -7.19
N MET A 243 -2.63 -9.56 -8.08
CA MET A 243 -3.75 -10.53 -8.11
C MET A 243 -3.26 -11.97 -8.28
N ARG A 244 -2.32 -12.23 -9.21
CA ARG A 244 -1.72 -13.56 -9.40
C ARG A 244 -1.04 -14.08 -8.15
N ASN A 245 -0.18 -13.26 -7.55
CA ASN A 245 0.55 -13.66 -6.35
C ASN A 245 -0.38 -13.89 -5.16
N ALA A 246 -1.40 -13.04 -4.96
CA ALA A 246 -2.44 -13.27 -3.95
C ALA A 246 -3.15 -14.61 -4.16
N SER A 247 -3.52 -14.93 -5.41
CA SER A 247 -4.17 -16.19 -5.75
C SER A 247 -3.27 -17.40 -5.49
N TYR A 248 -2.04 -17.37 -5.96
CA TYR A 248 -1.14 -18.52 -5.84
C TYR A 248 -0.68 -18.73 -4.40
N PHE A 249 -0.23 -17.71 -3.71
CA PHE A 249 0.20 -17.84 -2.32
C PHE A 249 -0.96 -18.18 -1.38
N GLY A 250 -2.15 -17.62 -1.60
CA GLY A 250 -3.34 -17.99 -0.84
C GLY A 250 -3.70 -19.47 -0.99
N LYS A 251 -3.59 -20.06 -2.19
CA LYS A 251 -3.78 -21.49 -2.43
C LYS A 251 -2.71 -22.35 -1.79
N VAL A 252 -1.43 -21.94 -1.90
CA VAL A 252 -0.29 -22.65 -1.33
C VAL A 252 -0.38 -22.64 0.20
N ALA A 253 -0.62 -21.47 0.81
CA ALA A 253 -0.75 -21.31 2.25
C ALA A 253 -1.85 -22.19 2.83
N SER A 254 -3.03 -22.15 2.24
CA SER A 254 -4.21 -22.91 2.71
C SER A 254 -4.22 -24.38 2.23
N ARG A 255 -3.31 -24.79 1.34
CA ARG A 255 -3.33 -26.09 0.65
C ARG A 255 -4.69 -26.40 0.03
N ASN A 256 -5.35 -25.38 -0.49
CA ASN A 256 -6.72 -25.47 -1.01
C ASN A 256 -6.87 -24.67 -2.31
N LEU A 257 -7.13 -25.36 -3.41
CA LEU A 257 -7.29 -24.74 -4.73
C LEU A 257 -8.56 -23.87 -4.86
N LYS A 258 -9.50 -23.95 -3.93
CA LYS A 258 -10.78 -23.21 -3.93
C LYS A 258 -10.72 -21.90 -3.14
N THR A 259 -9.56 -21.53 -2.61
CA THR A 259 -9.33 -20.25 -1.90
C THR A 259 -8.61 -19.25 -2.80
N ALA A 260 -8.72 -17.98 -2.51
CA ALA A 260 -8.11 -16.89 -3.28
C ALA A 260 -8.29 -17.10 -4.80
N THR A 261 -9.52 -17.42 -5.19
CA THR A 261 -9.88 -17.67 -6.60
C THR A 261 -9.67 -16.40 -7.43
N ALA A 262 -9.59 -16.55 -8.77
CA ALA A 262 -9.42 -15.39 -9.64
C ALA A 262 -10.50 -14.31 -9.42
N GLY A 263 -11.76 -14.71 -9.19
CA GLY A 263 -12.83 -13.78 -8.85
C GLY A 263 -12.62 -13.07 -7.51
N GLU A 264 -12.17 -13.79 -6.47
CA GLU A 264 -11.92 -13.20 -5.15
C GLU A 264 -10.76 -12.20 -5.17
N VAL A 265 -9.67 -12.50 -5.86
CA VAL A 265 -8.53 -11.55 -5.93
C VAL A 265 -8.83 -10.37 -6.86
N PHE A 266 -9.64 -10.55 -7.89
CA PHE A 266 -10.13 -9.47 -8.74
C PHE A 266 -11.08 -8.55 -7.96
N GLU A 267 -11.97 -9.10 -7.14
CA GLU A 267 -12.81 -8.34 -6.22
C GLU A 267 -11.97 -7.55 -5.22
N ALA A 268 -10.91 -8.15 -4.66
CA ALA A 268 -10.01 -7.48 -3.73
C ALA A 268 -9.23 -6.32 -4.39
N ALA A 269 -8.88 -6.44 -5.66
CA ALA A 269 -8.20 -5.39 -6.43
C ALA A 269 -9.12 -4.25 -6.86
N THR A 270 -10.44 -4.42 -6.79
CA THR A 270 -11.45 -3.45 -7.25
C THR A 270 -12.36 -3.01 -6.11
N LEU A 271 -13.41 -3.76 -5.83
CA LEU A 271 -14.38 -3.46 -4.76
C LEU A 271 -13.75 -3.49 -3.36
N GLY A 272 -12.73 -4.33 -3.14
CA GLY A 272 -12.01 -4.40 -1.87
C GLY A 272 -11.34 -3.06 -1.55
N GLY A 273 -10.62 -2.48 -2.51
CA GLY A 273 -10.04 -1.16 -2.39
C GLY A 273 -11.08 -0.06 -2.17
N ALA A 274 -12.20 -0.09 -2.89
CA ALA A 274 -13.27 0.88 -2.72
C ALA A 274 -13.89 0.81 -1.30
N ARG A 275 -14.15 -0.40 -0.80
CA ARG A 275 -14.71 -0.62 0.54
C ARG A 275 -13.78 -0.12 1.64
N SER A 276 -12.46 -0.30 1.50
CA SER A 276 -11.48 0.18 2.49
C SER A 276 -11.50 1.70 2.67
N LEU A 277 -12.01 2.41 1.68
CA LEU A 277 -12.17 3.87 1.65
C LEU A 277 -13.61 4.33 1.94
N GLY A 278 -14.51 3.42 2.27
CA GLY A 278 -15.93 3.73 2.46
C GLY A 278 -16.61 4.21 1.16
N ARG A 279 -16.07 3.87 -0.04
CA ARG A 279 -16.59 4.31 -1.33
C ARG A 279 -17.51 3.26 -1.95
N THR A 280 -18.60 3.74 -2.52
CA THR A 280 -19.58 2.92 -3.26
C THR A 280 -19.68 3.30 -4.73
N ASP A 281 -19.01 4.35 -5.12
CA ASP A 281 -19.04 4.97 -6.45
C ASP A 281 -17.82 4.69 -7.31
N ILE A 282 -16.83 3.93 -6.80
CA ILE A 282 -15.64 3.46 -7.53
C ILE A 282 -15.49 1.94 -7.41
N GLY A 283 -14.56 1.36 -8.16
CA GLY A 283 -14.25 -0.08 -8.14
C GLY A 283 -15.29 -0.94 -8.87
N ARG A 284 -16.24 -0.34 -9.61
CA ARG A 284 -17.29 -1.06 -10.36
C ARG A 284 -17.80 -0.23 -11.54
N LEU A 285 -18.33 -0.92 -12.53
CA LEU A 285 -19.06 -0.31 -13.63
C LEU A 285 -20.57 -0.42 -13.33
N ALA A 286 -21.20 0.71 -13.01
CA ALA A 286 -22.63 0.79 -12.72
C ALA A 286 -23.16 2.21 -12.99
N PRO A 287 -24.47 2.39 -13.26
CA PRO A 287 -25.06 3.72 -13.34
C PRO A 287 -24.81 4.51 -12.04
N GLY A 288 -24.36 5.74 -12.16
CA GLY A 288 -24.02 6.62 -11.04
C GLY A 288 -22.63 6.39 -10.41
N ALA A 289 -21.86 5.39 -10.85
CA ALA A 289 -20.47 5.24 -10.47
C ALA A 289 -19.58 6.25 -11.23
N ARG A 290 -18.42 6.56 -10.66
CA ARG A 290 -17.37 7.31 -11.33
C ARG A 290 -16.87 6.51 -12.54
N ALA A 291 -16.57 7.20 -13.62
CA ALA A 291 -16.05 6.57 -14.83
C ALA A 291 -14.54 6.31 -14.69
N ASP A 292 -14.17 5.44 -13.73
CA ASP A 292 -12.83 4.89 -13.57
C ASP A 292 -12.84 3.50 -14.23
N ILE A 293 -12.27 3.37 -15.43
CA ILE A 293 -12.42 2.21 -16.30
C ILE A 293 -11.06 1.77 -16.81
N VAL A 294 -10.80 0.46 -16.76
CA VAL A 294 -9.59 -0.17 -17.31
C VAL A 294 -9.99 -1.12 -18.42
N ILE A 295 -9.39 -0.94 -19.60
CA ILE A 295 -9.56 -1.83 -20.75
C ILE A 295 -8.29 -2.67 -20.87
N VAL A 296 -8.47 -3.98 -20.91
CA VAL A 296 -7.37 -4.96 -21.01
C VAL A 296 -7.39 -5.58 -22.40
N ASP A 297 -6.25 -5.59 -23.08
CA ASP A 297 -6.07 -6.30 -24.33
C ASP A 297 -5.91 -7.80 -24.07
N MET A 298 -6.99 -8.56 -24.31
CA MET A 298 -7.00 -10.00 -24.13
C MET A 298 -6.37 -10.80 -25.29
N THR A 299 -5.90 -10.10 -26.32
CA THR A 299 -5.12 -10.75 -27.40
C THR A 299 -3.65 -10.99 -26.99
N GLY A 300 -3.22 -10.33 -25.91
CA GLY A 300 -1.87 -10.42 -25.37
C GLY A 300 -0.83 -9.75 -26.28
N ARG A 301 -1.23 -8.78 -27.08
CA ARG A 301 -0.35 -8.01 -27.98
C ARG A 301 0.59 -8.92 -28.78
N ASP A 302 0.00 -9.81 -29.57
CA ASP A 302 0.71 -10.83 -30.38
C ASP A 302 1.42 -11.93 -29.57
N SER A 303 1.18 -12.01 -28.27
CA SER A 303 1.65 -13.09 -27.42
C SER A 303 0.65 -14.25 -27.38
N LEU A 304 1.14 -15.49 -27.45
CA LEU A 304 0.29 -16.69 -27.27
C LEU A 304 -0.14 -16.91 -25.82
N ARG A 305 0.30 -16.08 -24.91
CA ARG A 305 0.15 -16.19 -23.45
C ARG A 305 -1.30 -16.16 -22.99
N MET A 306 -2.14 -15.31 -23.60
CA MET A 306 -3.52 -15.05 -23.16
C MET A 306 -4.56 -16.03 -23.77
N GLY A 307 -4.25 -16.70 -24.83
CA GLY A 307 -5.21 -17.53 -25.55
C GLY A 307 -5.08 -19.04 -25.32
N PRO A 308 -6.15 -19.79 -25.52
CA PRO A 308 -7.54 -19.37 -25.78
C PRO A 308 -8.24 -18.85 -24.52
N VAL A 309 -9.03 -17.78 -24.65
CA VAL A 309 -9.74 -17.13 -23.54
C VAL A 309 -11.17 -17.71 -23.43
N ARG A 310 -11.49 -18.36 -22.30
CA ARG A 310 -12.86 -18.78 -21.96
C ARG A 310 -13.47 -17.92 -20.84
N ASP A 311 -12.66 -17.60 -19.82
CA ASP A 311 -12.99 -16.76 -18.69
C ASP A 311 -11.96 -15.64 -18.61
N PRO A 312 -12.31 -14.40 -18.97
CA PRO A 312 -11.34 -13.32 -19.06
C PRO A 312 -10.70 -12.99 -17.71
N ILE A 313 -11.44 -13.11 -16.60
CA ILE A 313 -10.89 -12.85 -15.27
C ILE A 313 -9.83 -13.88 -14.89
N LYS A 314 -10.09 -15.18 -15.16
CA LYS A 314 -9.09 -16.22 -14.93
C LYS A 314 -7.86 -16.04 -15.81
N SER A 315 -8.06 -15.75 -17.11
CA SER A 315 -6.94 -15.51 -18.03
C SER A 315 -6.12 -14.31 -17.61
N LEU A 316 -6.76 -13.21 -17.17
CA LEU A 316 -6.07 -12.04 -16.66
C LEU A 316 -5.23 -12.38 -15.42
N VAL A 317 -5.82 -13.05 -14.43
CA VAL A 317 -5.12 -13.39 -13.18
C VAL A 317 -3.99 -14.38 -13.42
N ASP A 318 -4.21 -15.41 -14.21
CA ASP A 318 -3.23 -16.49 -14.39
C ASP A 318 -2.15 -16.16 -15.46
N CYS A 319 -2.51 -15.40 -16.50
CA CYS A 319 -1.65 -15.16 -17.65
C CYS A 319 -1.35 -13.68 -17.94
N GLY A 320 -2.19 -12.73 -17.46
CA GLY A 320 -2.02 -11.31 -17.75
C GLY A 320 -0.75 -10.69 -17.14
N ILE A 321 -0.34 -9.55 -17.66
CA ILE A 321 0.72 -8.67 -17.10
C ILE A 321 0.28 -7.23 -17.26
N GLY A 322 0.95 -6.30 -16.57
CA GLY A 322 0.63 -4.88 -16.68
C GLY A 322 0.68 -4.33 -18.11
N ASP A 323 1.51 -4.93 -18.98
CA ASP A 323 1.59 -4.55 -20.41
C ASP A 323 0.32 -4.87 -21.23
N ASP A 324 -0.56 -5.72 -20.72
CA ASP A 324 -1.86 -5.99 -21.35
C ASP A 324 -2.91 -4.88 -21.06
N ILE A 325 -2.61 -3.96 -20.16
CA ILE A 325 -3.45 -2.78 -19.94
C ILE A 325 -3.33 -1.87 -21.17
N ASP A 326 -4.45 -1.73 -21.88
CA ASP A 326 -4.51 -0.91 -23.09
C ASP A 326 -4.93 0.52 -22.80
N THR A 327 -6.08 0.68 -22.15
CA THR A 327 -6.65 2.01 -21.87
C THR A 327 -7.03 2.14 -20.42
N VAL A 328 -6.68 3.28 -19.82
CA VAL A 328 -7.10 3.65 -18.45
C VAL A 328 -7.84 4.99 -18.50
N ILE A 329 -9.04 4.99 -17.98
CA ILE A 329 -9.89 6.16 -17.85
C ILE A 329 -10.05 6.47 -16.37
N VAL A 330 -9.83 7.71 -15.97
CA VAL A 330 -10.06 8.18 -14.61
C VAL A 330 -11.01 9.38 -14.67
N ASP A 331 -12.13 9.27 -13.96
CA ASP A 331 -13.16 10.29 -13.89
C ASP A 331 -13.67 10.72 -15.32
N GLY A 332 -13.78 9.73 -16.22
CA GLY A 332 -14.24 9.93 -17.60
C GLY A 332 -13.18 10.46 -18.57
N ILE A 333 -11.94 10.67 -18.14
CA ILE A 333 -10.85 11.18 -18.98
C ILE A 333 -9.84 10.05 -19.23
N VAL A 334 -9.50 9.82 -20.50
CA VAL A 334 -8.47 8.86 -20.90
C VAL A 334 -7.11 9.33 -20.37
N ARG A 335 -6.44 8.50 -19.58
CA ARG A 335 -5.12 8.75 -18.99
C ARG A 335 -4.03 7.86 -19.56
N VAL A 336 -4.42 6.71 -20.06
CA VAL A 336 -3.54 5.79 -20.80
C VAL A 336 -4.30 5.34 -22.04
N GLU A 337 -3.64 5.33 -23.19
CA GLU A 337 -4.18 4.86 -24.46
C GLU A 337 -3.11 4.04 -25.21
N GLY A 338 -3.47 2.86 -25.70
CA GLY A 338 -2.52 1.94 -26.34
C GLY A 338 -1.36 1.58 -25.41
N GLY A 339 -1.57 1.56 -24.09
CA GLY A 339 -0.54 1.32 -23.08
C GLY A 339 0.45 2.46 -22.89
N ARG A 340 0.14 3.67 -23.32
CA ARG A 340 0.99 4.86 -23.19
C ARG A 340 0.25 5.98 -22.49
N ILE A 341 0.95 6.74 -21.67
CA ILE A 341 0.42 7.96 -21.07
C ILE A 341 0.65 9.10 -22.07
N PRO A 342 -0.40 9.81 -22.51
CA PRO A 342 -0.23 10.96 -23.39
C PRO A 342 0.76 11.98 -22.80
N ASP A 343 1.58 12.58 -23.62
CA ASP A 343 2.54 13.63 -23.26
C ASP A 343 3.62 13.21 -22.21
N VAL A 344 3.79 11.90 -21.98
CA VAL A 344 4.87 11.37 -21.15
C VAL A 344 5.84 10.54 -21.99
N ASP A 345 7.07 11.03 -22.10
CA ASP A 345 8.18 10.23 -22.64
C ASP A 345 8.64 9.20 -21.58
N MET A 346 8.08 7.99 -21.69
CA MET A 346 8.36 6.89 -20.75
C MET A 346 9.82 6.44 -20.80
N ALA A 347 10.51 6.57 -21.94
CA ALA A 347 11.92 6.19 -22.06
C ALA A 347 12.79 7.20 -21.33
N SER A 348 12.53 8.48 -21.53
CA SER A 348 13.21 9.56 -20.81
C SER A 348 12.96 9.47 -19.30
N LEU A 349 11.71 9.26 -18.88
CA LEU A 349 11.35 9.12 -17.45
C LEU A 349 12.11 7.95 -16.79
N ARG A 350 12.18 6.80 -17.46
CA ARG A 350 12.95 5.64 -16.98
C ARG A 350 14.44 5.94 -16.86
N ASN A 351 15.03 6.61 -17.86
CA ASN A 351 16.45 6.95 -17.84
C ASN A 351 16.79 7.95 -16.74
N GLN A 352 15.91 8.94 -16.49
CA GLN A 352 16.06 9.88 -15.39
C GLN A 352 15.96 9.17 -14.03
N ALA A 353 15.00 8.25 -13.87
CA ALA A 353 14.85 7.46 -12.64
C ALA A 353 16.07 6.57 -12.37
N GLN A 354 16.66 5.96 -13.44
CA GLN A 354 17.89 5.18 -13.33
C GLN A 354 19.05 6.07 -12.85
N ALA A 355 19.23 7.24 -13.45
CA ALA A 355 20.28 8.18 -13.06
C ALA A 355 20.10 8.69 -11.61
N ALA A 356 18.87 8.92 -11.17
CA ALA A 356 18.56 9.26 -9.77
C ALA A 356 18.93 8.12 -8.82
N GLY A 357 18.57 6.87 -9.17
CA GLY A 357 18.97 5.69 -8.44
C GLY A 357 20.49 5.55 -8.29
N GLU A 358 21.23 5.75 -9.38
CA GLU A 358 22.70 5.70 -9.35
C GLU A 358 23.32 6.76 -8.43
N ARG A 359 22.77 7.98 -8.40
CA ARG A 359 23.21 9.01 -7.42
C ARG A 359 22.97 8.56 -5.98
N ILE A 360 21.81 8.00 -5.69
CA ILE A 360 21.47 7.52 -4.34
C ILE A 360 22.40 6.35 -3.96
N TRP A 361 22.59 5.38 -4.82
CA TRP A 361 23.45 4.22 -4.55
C TRP A 361 24.91 4.62 -4.35
N SER A 362 25.44 5.53 -5.16
CA SER A 362 26.83 6.01 -5.01
C SER A 362 27.05 6.78 -3.70
N GLY A 363 26.01 7.45 -3.19
CA GLY A 363 26.06 8.17 -1.91
C GLY A 363 25.73 7.33 -0.68
N TRP A 364 25.34 6.06 -0.85
CA TRP A 364 24.77 5.24 0.22
C TRP A 364 25.64 5.14 1.48
N ALA A 365 26.96 4.97 1.30
CA ALA A 365 27.92 4.86 2.40
C ALA A 365 27.93 6.10 3.33
N ASN A 366 27.54 7.27 2.84
CA ASN A 366 27.46 8.49 3.66
C ASN A 366 26.26 8.47 4.62
N TRP A 367 25.29 7.59 4.39
CA TRP A 367 24.04 7.51 5.14
C TRP A 367 23.93 6.24 5.97
N ASP A 368 24.68 5.18 5.60
CA ASP A 368 24.70 3.95 6.37
C ASP A 368 25.47 4.17 7.67
N PRO A 369 24.92 3.81 8.85
CA PRO A 369 25.59 3.98 10.13
C PRO A 369 26.95 3.28 10.25
N HIS A 370 27.17 2.27 9.41
CA HIS A 370 28.42 1.49 9.36
C HIS A 370 29.29 1.84 8.15
N GLY A 371 28.91 2.86 7.35
CA GLY A 371 29.64 3.27 6.15
C GLY A 371 29.64 2.26 5.00
N ARG A 372 28.72 1.29 5.02
CA ARG A 372 28.62 0.27 3.98
C ARG A 372 28.11 0.85 2.67
N THR A 373 28.68 0.42 1.56
CA THR A 373 28.22 0.78 0.20
C THR A 373 26.90 0.09 -0.14
N ALA A 374 26.22 0.56 -1.19
CA ALA A 374 25.04 -0.12 -1.71
C ALA A 374 25.34 -1.56 -2.17
N ASP A 375 26.54 -1.80 -2.73
CA ASP A 375 26.95 -3.14 -3.17
C ASP A 375 27.20 -4.09 -2.01
N GLU A 376 27.66 -3.58 -0.85
CA GLU A 376 27.80 -4.38 0.38
C GLU A 376 26.45 -4.71 1.01
N MET A 377 25.48 -3.78 0.93
CA MET A 377 24.14 -4.00 1.45
C MET A 377 23.29 -4.90 0.57
N SER A 378 23.48 -4.82 -0.73
CA SER A 378 22.74 -5.60 -1.75
C SER A 378 23.69 -6.03 -2.86
N PRO A 379 24.46 -7.11 -2.66
CA PRO A 379 25.46 -7.58 -3.61
C PRO A 379 24.83 -7.95 -4.96
N PHE A 380 25.57 -7.73 -6.04
CA PHE A 380 25.17 -8.22 -7.35
C PHE A 380 25.00 -9.73 -7.37
N SER A 381 24.00 -10.23 -8.11
CA SER A 381 23.73 -11.67 -8.27
C SER A 381 24.93 -12.45 -8.83
N PHE A 382 25.75 -11.77 -9.63
CA PHE A 382 26.99 -12.31 -10.19
C PHE A 382 28.11 -11.29 -10.01
N ARG A 383 29.34 -11.79 -9.80
CA ARG A 383 30.51 -10.89 -9.74
C ARG A 383 30.67 -10.15 -11.05
N ARG A 384 30.85 -8.83 -10.97
CA ARG A 384 31.26 -8.05 -12.17
C ARG A 384 32.65 -8.52 -12.58
N MET A 385 32.82 -8.85 -13.85
CA MET A 385 34.16 -9.03 -14.43
C MET A 385 34.74 -7.63 -14.63
N ASN A 386 35.91 -7.43 -14.06
CA ASN A 386 36.67 -6.17 -14.23
C ASN A 386 37.14 -6.02 -15.66
#